data_22186a9b66be01c5362b7e35ba69c5bc
#
_entry.id   22186a9b66be01c5362b7e35ba69c5bc
#
_cell.length_a   1.000
_cell.length_b   1.000
_cell.length_c   1.000
_cell.angle_alpha   90.00
_cell.angle_beta   90.00
_cell.angle_gamma   90.00
#
_symmetry.space_group_name_H-M   'P 1'
#
loop_
_entity.id
_entity.type
_entity.pdbx_description
1 polymer ?
#
loop_
_entity_poly.entity_id
_entity_poly.type
_entity_poly.pdbx_seq_one_letter_code
_entity_poly.pdbx_strand_id
1 'polypeptide(L)'
;LTREEFIKEHALAATVASFGNGIFPETLLVQSIIESANAAGVPGESTLAKKYNNYFGIKASGDWKGKSVNLRTGEYFGGVKTTITDAFRVYPSYYSSIRDVVKFYKTYSRYKFVLQAQDVEAQLRAIGLSGYATSPTYGSALINIYRANKATIDKQVKLSKIKLFGFAGLVAVGSYYVFKNPRLIPKTFPID
;
A
#
# COMPACT_ATOMS: atom_id res chain seq x y z
N LEU A 1 9.76 -12.54 7.70
CA LEU A 1 8.31 -12.50 7.92
C LEU A 1 7.61 -13.55 7.07
N THR A 2 6.68 -14.31 7.66
CA THR A 2 5.70 -15.09 6.89
C THR A 2 4.72 -14.14 6.20
N ARG A 3 3.97 -14.62 5.20
CA ARG A 3 2.90 -13.82 4.57
C ARG A 3 1.83 -13.39 5.58
N GLU A 4 1.49 -14.28 6.52
CA GLU A 4 0.51 -13.97 7.56
C GLU A 4 0.99 -12.84 8.48
N GLU A 5 2.24 -12.88 8.92
CA GLU A 5 2.84 -11.80 9.73
C GLU A 5 2.89 -10.50 8.96
N PHE A 6 3.31 -10.52 7.69
CA PHE A 6 3.30 -9.35 6.81
C PHE A 6 1.91 -8.72 6.69
N ILE A 7 0.87 -9.55 6.46
CA ILE A 7 -0.51 -9.07 6.36
C ILE A 7 -0.96 -8.44 7.68
N LYS A 8 -0.68 -9.08 8.82
CA LYS A 8 -1.03 -8.55 10.16
C LYS A 8 -0.38 -7.20 10.42
N GLU A 9 0.90 -7.07 10.10
CA GLU A 9 1.68 -5.85 10.34
C GLU A 9 1.18 -4.68 9.49
N HIS A 10 0.82 -4.95 8.23
CA HIS A 10 0.57 -3.90 7.25
C HIS A 10 -0.90 -3.57 6.97
N ALA A 11 -1.85 -4.39 7.48
CA ALA A 11 -3.27 -4.23 7.17
C ALA A 11 -3.85 -2.88 7.61
N LEU A 12 -3.44 -2.34 8.76
CA LEU A 12 -3.93 -1.05 9.22
C LEU A 12 -3.46 0.08 8.29
N ALA A 13 -2.19 0.09 7.91
CA ALA A 13 -1.65 1.10 7.00
C ALA A 13 -2.33 1.04 5.62
N ALA A 14 -2.60 -0.17 5.09
CA ALA A 14 -3.33 -0.36 3.85
C ALA A 14 -4.77 0.16 3.97
N THR A 15 -5.46 -0.12 5.09
CA THR A 15 -6.83 0.34 5.33
C THR A 15 -6.90 1.86 5.40
N VAL A 16 -5.97 2.51 6.11
CA VAL A 16 -5.92 3.98 6.21
C VAL A 16 -5.62 4.61 4.85
N ALA A 17 -4.64 4.08 4.10
CA ALA A 17 -4.25 4.62 2.80
C ALA A 17 -5.34 4.46 1.73
N SER A 18 -6.15 3.41 1.82
CA SER A 18 -7.23 3.14 0.86
C SER A 18 -8.49 4.00 1.10
N PHE A 19 -8.69 4.50 2.32
CA PHE A 19 -9.91 5.17 2.72
C PHE A 19 -10.22 6.39 1.83
N GLY A 20 -11.40 6.38 1.20
CA GLY A 20 -11.86 7.46 0.30
C GLY A 20 -11.10 7.56 -1.03
N ASN A 21 -10.25 6.59 -1.38
CA ASN A 21 -9.40 6.67 -2.57
C ASN A 21 -9.78 5.72 -3.71
N GLY A 22 -10.87 4.95 -3.59
CA GLY A 22 -11.31 4.02 -4.64
C GLY A 22 -10.40 2.79 -4.81
N ILE A 23 -9.52 2.53 -3.84
CA ILE A 23 -8.66 1.34 -3.82
C ILE A 23 -9.06 0.47 -2.64
N PHE A 24 -9.14 -0.83 -2.85
CA PHE A 24 -9.36 -1.78 -1.77
C PHE A 24 -8.07 -1.99 -0.96
N PRO A 25 -8.11 -2.00 0.38
CA PRO A 25 -6.93 -2.28 1.20
C PRO A 25 -6.34 -3.67 0.93
N GLU A 26 -7.18 -4.64 0.58
CA GLU A 26 -6.80 -5.97 0.17
C GLU A 26 -5.91 -5.93 -1.08
N THR A 27 -6.24 -5.09 -2.05
CA THR A 27 -5.45 -4.88 -3.28
C THR A 27 -4.05 -4.35 -2.97
N LEU A 28 -3.96 -3.36 -2.07
CA LEU A 28 -2.68 -2.77 -1.66
C LEU A 28 -1.79 -3.79 -0.93
N LEU A 29 -2.39 -4.62 -0.07
CA LEU A 29 -1.68 -5.70 0.62
C LEU A 29 -1.15 -6.74 -0.37
N VAL A 30 -2.00 -7.23 -1.26
CA VAL A 30 -1.62 -8.25 -2.25
C VAL A 30 -0.49 -7.76 -3.13
N GLN A 31 -0.59 -6.53 -3.63
CA GLN A 31 0.44 -5.96 -4.47
C GLN A 31 1.74 -5.77 -3.71
N SER A 32 1.69 -5.25 -2.48
CA SER A 32 2.91 -5.11 -1.67
C SER A 32 3.57 -6.46 -1.34
N ILE A 33 2.81 -7.54 -1.20
CA ILE A 33 3.36 -8.90 -1.02
C ILE A 33 4.21 -9.30 -2.21
N ILE A 34 3.72 -9.13 -3.44
CA ILE A 34 4.46 -9.58 -4.63
C ILE A 34 5.64 -8.66 -4.95
N GLU A 35 5.45 -7.35 -4.89
CA GLU A 35 6.46 -6.36 -5.28
C GLU A 35 7.62 -6.26 -4.28
N SER A 36 7.36 -6.53 -3.01
CA SER A 36 8.38 -6.46 -1.96
C SER A 36 9.09 -7.77 -1.67
N ALA A 37 8.70 -8.85 -2.36
CA ALA A 37 9.29 -10.16 -2.12
C ALA A 37 10.76 -10.25 -2.59
N ASN A 38 11.56 -11.01 -1.84
CA ASN A 38 12.88 -11.43 -2.28
C ASN A 38 12.80 -12.62 -3.27
N ALA A 39 13.94 -13.12 -3.73
CA ALA A 39 14.02 -14.25 -4.64
C ALA A 39 13.37 -15.55 -4.10
N ALA A 40 13.27 -15.70 -2.77
CA ALA A 40 12.59 -16.83 -2.11
C ALA A 40 11.08 -16.60 -1.94
N GLY A 41 10.54 -15.47 -2.42
CA GLY A 41 9.11 -15.13 -2.32
C GLY A 41 8.68 -14.64 -0.94
N VAL A 42 9.63 -14.22 -0.08
CA VAL A 42 9.33 -13.68 1.25
C VAL A 42 9.01 -12.19 1.13
N PRO A 43 7.80 -11.75 1.50
CA PRO A 43 7.37 -10.35 1.36
C PRO A 43 8.17 -9.44 2.31
N GLY A 44 8.39 -8.20 1.88
CA GLY A 44 9.14 -7.19 2.65
C GLY A 44 10.66 -7.37 2.65
N GLU A 45 11.17 -8.44 2.05
CA GLU A 45 12.60 -8.81 2.11
C GLU A 45 13.40 -8.43 0.84
N SER A 46 12.77 -7.81 -0.16
CA SER A 46 13.52 -7.22 -1.28
C SER A 46 14.42 -6.08 -0.79
N THR A 47 15.53 -5.83 -1.49
CA THR A 47 16.44 -4.72 -1.15
C THR A 47 15.70 -3.37 -1.10
N LEU A 48 14.75 -3.15 -2.03
CA LEU A 48 13.94 -1.93 -2.07
C LEU A 48 13.05 -1.78 -0.84
N ALA A 49 12.35 -2.84 -0.45
CA ALA A 49 11.47 -2.80 0.72
C ALA A 49 12.29 -2.65 2.02
N LYS A 50 13.28 -3.49 2.22
CA LYS A 50 14.03 -3.61 3.49
C LYS A 50 14.90 -2.40 3.80
N LYS A 51 15.58 -1.84 2.80
CA LYS A 51 16.52 -0.74 3.00
C LYS A 51 15.92 0.64 2.74
N TYR A 52 14.91 0.72 1.89
CA TYR A 52 14.41 1.99 1.36
C TYR A 52 12.89 2.17 1.52
N ASN A 53 12.21 1.25 2.20
CA ASN A 53 10.77 1.22 2.40
C ASN A 53 9.96 1.35 1.09
N ASN A 54 10.53 0.95 -0.05
CA ASN A 54 9.85 0.97 -1.35
C ASN A 54 9.25 -0.41 -1.63
N TYR A 55 8.03 -0.61 -1.17
CA TYR A 55 7.32 -1.88 -1.25
C TYR A 55 6.60 -2.13 -2.58
N PHE A 56 6.66 -1.18 -3.49
CA PHE A 56 5.97 -1.24 -4.78
C PHE A 56 6.90 -1.06 -5.98
N GLY A 57 8.20 -1.02 -5.77
CA GLY A 57 9.18 -0.88 -6.85
C GLY A 57 9.06 0.43 -7.64
N ILE A 58 8.51 1.51 -7.05
CA ILE A 58 8.25 2.75 -7.80
C ILE A 58 9.55 3.46 -8.11
N LYS A 59 9.76 3.74 -9.40
CA LYS A 59 10.91 4.47 -9.92
C LYS A 59 10.82 5.97 -9.59
N ALA A 60 11.96 6.59 -9.34
CA ALA A 60 12.10 8.02 -9.09
C ALA A 60 12.23 8.78 -10.42
N SER A 61 11.15 8.84 -11.16
CA SER A 61 11.07 9.54 -12.47
C SER A 61 10.07 10.67 -12.43
N GLY A 62 10.09 11.53 -13.44
CA GLY A 62 9.14 12.63 -13.59
C GLY A 62 9.20 13.65 -12.43
N ASP A 63 8.07 13.88 -11.79
CA ASP A 63 7.90 14.92 -10.76
C ASP A 63 8.38 14.52 -9.36
N TRP A 64 9.06 13.38 -9.20
CA TRP A 64 9.57 12.98 -7.90
C TRP A 64 10.62 13.95 -7.36
N LYS A 65 10.35 14.56 -6.21
CA LYS A 65 11.25 15.50 -5.50
C LYS A 65 11.81 14.91 -4.20
N GLY A 66 11.45 13.68 -3.85
CA GLY A 66 11.93 13.01 -2.65
C GLY A 66 13.31 12.37 -2.84
N LYS A 67 13.79 11.69 -1.80
CA LYS A 67 15.04 10.91 -1.86
C LYS A 67 14.92 9.76 -2.86
N SER A 68 15.99 9.46 -3.56
CA SER A 68 16.11 8.32 -4.47
C SER A 68 17.40 7.54 -4.24
N VAL A 69 17.41 6.30 -4.73
CA VAL A 69 18.58 5.42 -4.75
C VAL A 69 18.71 4.79 -6.12
N ASN A 70 19.95 4.72 -6.64
CA ASN A 70 20.24 4.04 -7.88
C ASN A 70 20.54 2.56 -7.59
N LEU A 71 19.77 1.65 -8.20
CA LEU A 71 19.95 0.20 -8.05
C LEU A 71 19.99 -0.49 -9.42
N ARG A 72 20.73 -1.57 -9.51
CA ARG A 72 20.71 -2.46 -10.67
C ARG A 72 19.39 -3.23 -10.67
N THR A 73 18.69 -3.20 -11.80
CA THR A 73 17.42 -3.92 -12.01
C THR A 73 17.44 -4.62 -13.36
N GLY A 74 16.72 -5.74 -13.46
CA GLY A 74 16.54 -6.44 -14.75
C GLY A 74 15.28 -5.93 -15.45
N GLU A 75 15.46 -5.45 -16.65
CA GLU A 75 14.35 -5.03 -17.53
C GLU A 75 14.33 -5.88 -18.81
N TYR A 76 13.18 -6.01 -19.44
CA TYR A 76 13.04 -6.71 -20.70
C TYR A 76 12.87 -5.71 -21.84
N PHE A 77 13.81 -5.73 -22.81
CA PHE A 77 13.75 -4.94 -24.04
C PHE A 77 13.68 -5.89 -25.22
N GLY A 78 12.57 -5.87 -25.98
CA GLY A 78 12.37 -6.78 -27.10
C GLY A 78 12.45 -8.27 -26.73
N GLY A 79 12.05 -8.64 -25.50
CA GLY A 79 12.13 -10.01 -24.99
C GLY A 79 13.50 -10.40 -24.41
N VAL A 80 14.51 -9.54 -24.46
CA VAL A 80 15.86 -9.77 -23.92
C VAL A 80 15.98 -9.15 -22.53
N LYS A 81 16.35 -9.96 -21.53
CA LYS A 81 16.60 -9.48 -20.18
C LYS A 81 17.92 -8.69 -20.13
N THR A 82 17.82 -7.41 -19.81
CA THR A 82 18.98 -6.50 -19.72
C THR A 82 19.07 -5.94 -18.30
N THR A 83 20.27 -5.92 -17.74
CA THR A 83 20.50 -5.28 -16.44
C THR A 83 20.82 -3.80 -16.67
N ILE A 84 20.01 -2.94 -16.08
CA ILE A 84 20.20 -1.48 -16.10
C ILE A 84 20.34 -0.94 -14.69
N THR A 85 20.86 0.27 -14.56
CA THR A 85 20.79 1.04 -13.31
C THR A 85 19.65 2.03 -13.41
N ASP A 86 18.74 1.98 -12.44
CA ASP A 86 17.59 2.89 -12.41
C ASP A 86 17.43 3.51 -11.02
N ALA A 87 16.82 4.69 -10.98
CA ALA A 87 16.55 5.41 -9.75
C ALA A 87 15.20 4.99 -9.16
N PHE A 88 15.19 4.61 -7.90
CA PHE A 88 14.00 4.22 -7.17
C PHE A 88 13.71 5.19 -6.03
N ARG A 89 12.42 5.42 -5.74
CA ARG A 89 11.97 6.27 -4.63
C ARG A 89 12.36 5.67 -3.30
N VAL A 90 12.78 6.52 -2.35
CA VAL A 90 13.09 6.16 -0.96
C VAL A 90 12.03 6.75 -0.06
N TYR A 91 11.46 5.94 0.83
CA TYR A 91 10.40 6.36 1.74
C TYR A 91 10.83 6.25 3.20
N PRO A 92 10.26 7.09 4.10
CA PRO A 92 10.52 6.98 5.54
C PRO A 92 9.85 5.77 6.18
N SER A 93 8.79 5.21 5.57
CA SER A 93 8.03 4.08 6.11
C SER A 93 7.24 3.34 5.04
N TYR A 94 6.75 2.14 5.37
CA TYR A 94 5.76 1.42 4.57
C TYR A 94 4.53 2.29 4.27
N TYR A 95 4.01 3.02 5.27
CA TYR A 95 2.84 3.87 5.10
C TYR A 95 3.06 4.97 4.05
N SER A 96 4.25 5.55 4.00
CA SER A 96 4.59 6.56 2.97
C SER A 96 4.65 5.94 1.58
N SER A 97 5.18 4.73 1.45
CA SER A 97 5.23 3.97 0.20
C SER A 97 3.81 3.64 -0.31
N ILE A 98 2.93 3.15 0.56
CA ILE A 98 1.56 2.78 0.19
C ILE A 98 0.70 4.01 -0.16
N ARG A 99 0.89 5.13 0.52
CA ARG A 99 0.23 6.39 0.14
C ARG A 99 0.66 6.88 -1.24
N ASP A 100 1.92 6.69 -1.56
CA ASP A 100 2.45 7.14 -2.85
C ASP A 100 1.95 6.27 -4.00
N VAL A 101 1.81 4.95 -3.84
CA VAL A 101 1.18 4.10 -4.88
C VAL A 101 -0.29 4.44 -5.09
N VAL A 102 -1.03 4.79 -4.03
CA VAL A 102 -2.41 5.27 -4.16
C VAL A 102 -2.45 6.58 -4.98
N LYS A 103 -1.55 7.53 -4.68
CA LYS A 103 -1.40 8.75 -5.48
C LYS A 103 -1.04 8.43 -6.92
N PHE A 104 -0.13 7.49 -7.15
CA PHE A 104 0.29 7.04 -8.48
C PHE A 104 -0.91 6.54 -9.31
N TYR A 105 -1.79 5.71 -8.73
CA TYR A 105 -3.02 5.26 -9.38
C TYR A 105 -3.98 6.41 -9.73
N LYS A 106 -4.05 7.42 -8.89
CA LYS A 106 -4.91 8.60 -9.13
C LYS A 106 -4.33 9.56 -10.17
N THR A 107 -3.01 9.58 -10.32
CA THR A 107 -2.32 10.52 -11.21
C THR A 107 -2.35 10.08 -12.67
N TYR A 108 -2.18 8.79 -12.93
CA TYR A 108 -2.01 8.31 -14.30
C TYR A 108 -3.30 7.70 -14.85
N SER A 109 -3.77 8.23 -16.00
CA SER A 109 -5.04 7.84 -16.64
C SER A 109 -5.14 6.36 -16.98
N ARG A 110 -4.03 5.67 -17.22
CA ARG A 110 -3.97 4.22 -17.48
C ARG A 110 -4.54 3.38 -16.33
N TYR A 111 -4.62 3.93 -15.11
CA TYR A 111 -5.19 3.26 -13.94
C TYR A 111 -6.66 3.60 -13.69
N LYS A 112 -7.33 4.26 -14.64
CA LYS A 112 -8.76 4.61 -14.51
C LYS A 112 -9.62 3.39 -14.13
N PHE A 113 -9.41 2.25 -14.77
CA PHE A 113 -10.20 1.05 -14.51
C PHE A 113 -9.87 0.40 -13.14
N VAL A 114 -8.68 0.63 -12.60
CA VAL A 114 -8.34 0.23 -11.23
C VAL A 114 -9.23 0.96 -10.23
N LEU A 115 -9.40 2.27 -10.40
CA LEU A 115 -10.23 3.10 -9.51
C LEU A 115 -11.73 2.86 -9.68
N GLN A 116 -12.17 2.29 -10.79
CA GLN A 116 -13.57 2.00 -11.10
C GLN A 116 -14.00 0.56 -10.75
N ALA A 117 -13.06 -0.29 -10.35
CA ALA A 117 -13.34 -1.67 -10.02
C ALA A 117 -14.28 -1.78 -8.81
N GLN A 118 -15.23 -2.72 -8.88
CA GLN A 118 -16.29 -2.88 -7.88
C GLN A 118 -15.94 -3.93 -6.80
N ASP A 119 -14.91 -4.74 -7.05
CA ASP A 119 -14.41 -5.74 -6.10
C ASP A 119 -12.88 -5.90 -6.22
N VAL A 120 -12.31 -6.63 -5.26
CA VAL A 120 -10.87 -6.83 -5.14
C VAL A 120 -10.29 -7.55 -6.37
N GLU A 121 -10.93 -8.62 -6.85
CA GLU A 121 -10.39 -9.37 -7.99
C GLU A 121 -10.46 -8.58 -9.30
N ALA A 122 -11.55 -7.82 -9.51
CA ALA A 122 -11.66 -6.90 -10.63
C ALA A 122 -10.57 -5.83 -10.57
N GLN A 123 -10.27 -5.30 -9.38
CA GLN A 123 -9.21 -4.31 -9.19
C GLN A 123 -7.81 -4.88 -9.47
N LEU A 124 -7.51 -6.08 -8.95
CA LEU A 124 -6.25 -6.78 -9.21
C LEU A 124 -6.07 -7.11 -10.70
N ARG A 125 -7.15 -7.51 -11.38
CA ARG A 125 -7.16 -7.72 -12.84
C ARG A 125 -6.87 -6.43 -13.59
N ALA A 126 -7.52 -5.33 -13.20
CA ALA A 126 -7.31 -4.02 -13.81
C ALA A 126 -5.85 -3.53 -13.65
N ILE A 127 -5.21 -3.79 -12.49
CA ILE A 127 -3.79 -3.51 -12.29
C ILE A 127 -2.94 -4.33 -13.27
N GLY A 128 -3.23 -5.63 -13.43
CA GLY A 128 -2.53 -6.48 -14.39
C GLY A 128 -2.61 -5.98 -15.83
N LEU A 129 -3.75 -5.39 -16.22
CA LEU A 129 -3.98 -4.86 -17.57
C LEU A 129 -3.47 -3.42 -17.77
N SER A 130 -3.14 -2.72 -16.69
CA SER A 130 -2.73 -1.31 -16.74
C SER A 130 -1.29 -1.06 -17.19
N GLY A 131 -0.50 -2.13 -17.40
CA GLY A 131 0.93 -2.01 -17.68
C GLY A 131 1.75 -1.61 -16.46
N TYR A 132 1.32 -1.95 -15.25
CA TYR A 132 2.12 -1.80 -14.05
C TYR A 132 3.38 -2.67 -14.09
N ALA A 133 3.24 -3.91 -14.55
CA ALA A 133 4.32 -4.83 -14.82
C ALA A 133 4.27 -5.30 -16.28
N THR A 134 5.41 -5.69 -16.82
CA THR A 134 5.53 -6.19 -18.21
C THR A 134 5.09 -7.64 -18.38
N SER A 135 4.95 -8.38 -17.29
CA SER A 135 4.52 -9.79 -17.33
C SER A 135 3.03 -9.90 -17.69
N PRO A 136 2.67 -10.69 -18.72
CA PRO A 136 1.27 -10.92 -19.08
C PRO A 136 0.48 -11.72 -18.02
N THR A 137 1.17 -12.40 -17.12
CA THR A 137 0.58 -13.19 -16.03
C THR A 137 0.48 -12.43 -14.71
N TYR A 138 0.86 -11.13 -14.69
CA TYR A 138 0.92 -10.36 -13.46
C TYR A 138 -0.43 -10.27 -12.74
N GLY A 139 -1.50 -9.95 -13.46
CA GLY A 139 -2.86 -9.92 -12.90
C GLY A 139 -3.30 -11.25 -12.30
N SER A 140 -3.01 -12.37 -12.98
CA SER A 140 -3.30 -13.71 -12.47
C SER A 140 -2.49 -14.03 -11.22
N ALA A 141 -1.23 -13.64 -11.17
CA ALA A 141 -0.38 -13.82 -9.99
C ALA A 141 -0.93 -13.08 -8.77
N LEU A 142 -1.37 -11.82 -8.94
CA LEU A 142 -2.02 -11.04 -7.89
C LEU A 142 -3.29 -11.72 -7.37
N ILE A 143 -4.18 -12.19 -8.27
CA ILE A 143 -5.41 -12.87 -7.90
C ILE A 143 -5.13 -14.17 -7.15
N ASN A 144 -4.14 -14.95 -7.59
CA ASN A 144 -3.75 -16.19 -6.92
C ASN A 144 -3.22 -15.94 -5.50
N ILE A 145 -2.41 -14.88 -5.30
CA ILE A 145 -1.95 -14.48 -3.96
C ILE A 145 -3.14 -14.06 -3.10
N TYR A 146 -4.07 -13.28 -3.63
CA TYR A 146 -5.28 -12.89 -2.90
C TYR A 146 -6.07 -14.11 -2.45
N ARG A 147 -6.42 -15.01 -3.38
CA ARG A 147 -7.21 -16.22 -3.09
C ARG A 147 -6.55 -17.13 -2.05
N ALA A 148 -5.24 -17.34 -2.19
CA ALA A 148 -4.46 -18.15 -1.25
C ALA A 148 -4.39 -17.58 0.18
N ASN A 149 -4.57 -16.27 0.35
CA ASN A 149 -4.47 -15.59 1.64
C ASN A 149 -5.77 -14.88 2.05
N LYS A 150 -6.87 -15.11 1.31
CA LYS A 150 -8.13 -14.36 1.42
C LYS A 150 -8.65 -14.29 2.86
N ALA A 151 -8.71 -15.42 3.54
CA ALA A 151 -9.25 -15.48 4.91
C ALA A 151 -8.45 -14.59 5.88
N THR A 152 -7.11 -14.61 5.78
CA THR A 152 -6.23 -13.78 6.61
C THR A 152 -6.35 -12.30 6.25
N ILE A 153 -6.32 -11.97 4.95
CA ILE A 153 -6.43 -10.59 4.46
C ILE A 153 -7.76 -9.98 4.90
N ASP A 154 -8.88 -10.62 4.59
CA ASP A 154 -10.21 -10.13 4.90
C ASP A 154 -10.41 -9.94 6.42
N LYS A 155 -9.92 -10.91 7.24
CA LYS A 155 -9.93 -10.81 8.69
C LYS A 155 -9.14 -9.59 9.20
N GLN A 156 -7.92 -9.39 8.72
CA GLN A 156 -7.05 -8.31 9.19
C GLN A 156 -7.55 -6.94 8.72
N VAL A 157 -8.05 -6.84 7.51
CA VAL A 157 -8.70 -5.61 6.99
C VAL A 157 -9.96 -5.29 7.81
N LYS A 158 -10.81 -6.28 8.11
CA LYS A 158 -11.99 -6.08 8.97
C LYS A 158 -11.59 -5.56 10.36
N LEU A 159 -10.59 -6.18 10.99
CA LEU A 159 -10.07 -5.71 12.29
C LEU A 159 -9.49 -4.30 12.22
N SER A 160 -8.81 -3.96 11.13
CA SER A 160 -8.27 -2.62 10.90
C SER A 160 -9.37 -1.58 10.73
N LYS A 161 -10.44 -1.90 10.01
CA LYS A 161 -11.62 -1.03 9.89
C LYS A 161 -12.30 -0.80 11.25
N ILE A 162 -12.46 -1.86 12.07
CA ILE A 162 -13.03 -1.73 13.42
C ILE A 162 -12.16 -0.81 14.29
N LYS A 163 -10.83 -0.97 14.26
CA LYS A 163 -9.92 -0.09 15.01
C LYS A 163 -10.05 1.36 14.55
N LEU A 164 -10.07 1.61 13.24
CA LEU A 164 -10.15 2.96 12.68
C LEU A 164 -11.47 3.64 13.03
N PHE A 165 -12.60 2.97 12.84
CA PHE A 165 -13.93 3.55 13.08
C PHE A 165 -14.32 3.54 14.56
N GLY A 166 -13.90 2.53 15.33
CA GLY A 166 -14.08 2.50 16.78
C GLY A 166 -13.35 3.64 17.47
N PHE A 167 -12.13 3.92 17.07
CA PHE A 167 -11.36 5.08 17.58
C PHE A 167 -12.00 6.42 17.17
N ALA A 168 -12.43 6.56 15.92
CA ALA A 168 -13.12 7.77 15.44
C ALA A 168 -14.44 7.99 16.19
N GLY A 169 -15.21 6.92 16.47
CA GLY A 169 -16.42 6.98 17.26
C GLY A 169 -16.15 7.43 18.70
N LEU A 170 -15.10 6.91 19.34
CA LEU A 170 -14.70 7.31 20.69
C LEU A 170 -14.28 8.78 20.75
N VAL A 171 -13.50 9.26 19.76
CA VAL A 171 -13.12 10.68 19.68
C VAL A 171 -14.34 11.56 19.47
N ALA A 172 -15.27 11.20 18.60
CA ALA A 172 -16.49 11.95 18.36
C ALA A 172 -17.39 12.02 19.61
N VAL A 173 -17.56 10.90 20.32
CA VAL A 173 -18.34 10.84 21.58
C VAL A 173 -17.61 11.64 22.66
N GLY A 174 -16.30 11.50 22.80
CA GLY A 174 -15.49 12.25 23.77
C GLY A 174 -15.58 13.77 23.52
N SER A 175 -15.42 14.19 22.26
CA SER A 175 -15.54 15.61 21.87
C SER A 175 -16.94 16.17 22.13
N TYR A 176 -17.99 15.40 21.85
CA TYR A 176 -19.37 15.78 22.15
C TYR A 176 -19.62 15.91 23.66
N TYR A 177 -19.04 14.98 24.47
CA TYR A 177 -19.19 15.02 25.93
C TYR A 177 -18.46 16.22 26.55
N VAL A 178 -17.25 16.54 26.08
CA VAL A 178 -16.48 17.72 26.51
C VAL A 178 -17.20 19.01 26.08
N PHE A 179 -17.73 19.06 24.86
CA PHE A 179 -18.51 20.21 24.38
C PHE A 179 -19.78 20.48 25.23
N LYS A 180 -20.48 19.42 25.62
CA LYS A 180 -21.64 19.53 26.52
C LYS A 180 -21.30 19.82 28.00
N ASN A 181 -20.04 19.52 28.41
CA ASN A 181 -19.58 19.69 29.78
C ASN A 181 -18.25 20.47 29.83
N PRO A 182 -18.26 21.78 29.50
CA PRO A 182 -17.04 22.56 29.39
C PRO A 182 -16.22 22.67 30.69
N ARG A 183 -16.81 22.28 31.84
CA ARG A 183 -16.11 22.21 33.13
C ARG A 183 -15.08 21.09 33.21
N LEU A 184 -15.07 20.15 32.25
CA LEU A 184 -14.13 19.04 32.18
C LEU A 184 -12.82 19.42 31.47
N ILE A 185 -12.72 20.62 30.91
CA ILE A 185 -11.48 21.11 30.31
C ILE A 185 -10.56 21.61 31.46
N PRO A 186 -9.36 21.02 31.61
CA PRO A 186 -8.39 21.52 32.58
C PRO A 186 -8.06 22.99 32.27
N LYS A 187 -8.15 23.85 33.27
CA LYS A 187 -7.97 25.32 33.12
C LYS A 187 -6.53 25.77 32.82
N THR A 188 -5.56 24.86 32.85
CA THR A 188 -4.15 25.20 32.56
C THR A 188 -3.44 24.02 31.91
N PHE A 189 -2.93 24.22 30.69
CA PHE A 189 -1.68 23.60 30.28
C PHE A 189 -0.58 24.60 30.65
N PRO A 190 0.36 24.26 31.52
CA PRO A 190 1.56 25.09 31.65
C PRO A 190 2.31 25.02 30.32
N ILE A 191 2.48 26.17 29.70
CA ILE A 191 3.41 26.35 28.59
C ILE A 191 4.72 26.77 29.29
N ASP A 192 5.60 25.78 29.45
CA ASP A 192 7.01 26.03 29.77
C ASP A 192 7.82 25.88 28.47
#